data_639980e9900bb18190e79902f7cfdcee
#
_entry.id   639980e9900bb18190e79902f7cfdcee
#
_cell.length_a   1.000
_cell.length_b   1.000
_cell.length_c   1.000
_cell.angle_alpha   90.00
_cell.angle_beta   90.00
_cell.angle_gamma   90.00
#
_symmetry.space_group_name_H-M   'P 1'
#
loop_
_entity.id
_entity.type
_entity.pdbx_description
1 polymer ?
#
loop_
_entity_poly.entity_id
_entity_poly.type
_entity_poly.pdbx_seq_one_letter_code
_entity_poly.pdbx_strand_id
1 'polypeptide(L)'
;MRADNVILVGFMGAGKSSVGRLLARRLGRCFVETDDLITAREGRAIPEIFRTHGETRFRELEAEAVEALREKSGEVVATGGGLPCREGRMQTLRALGTVVWLRGDLGELVARARRAGARPMLAERTAAEVEALYRAREPYYRAAHLSVDTTGLGPDKVVARVLAALRDAHAARALR
;
A
#
# COMPACT_ATOMS: atom_id res chain seq x y z
N MET A 1 6.10 -14.06 20.94
CA MET A 1 6.55 -13.61 19.59
C MET A 1 5.66 -12.44 19.17
N ARG A 2 6.25 -11.32 18.73
CA ARG A 2 5.44 -10.22 18.18
C ARG A 2 4.80 -10.68 16.85
N ALA A 3 3.53 -10.40 16.66
CA ALA A 3 2.85 -10.74 15.40
C ALA A 3 3.38 -9.86 14.27
N ASP A 4 3.71 -10.46 13.12
CA ASP A 4 4.18 -9.71 11.94
C ASP A 4 3.11 -8.76 11.43
N ASN A 5 3.53 -7.57 10.99
CA ASN A 5 2.63 -6.66 10.28
C ASN A 5 2.18 -7.25 8.95
N VAL A 6 0.99 -6.86 8.48
CA VAL A 6 0.53 -7.11 7.11
C VAL A 6 0.56 -5.79 6.35
N ILE A 7 1.41 -5.69 5.34
CA ILE A 7 1.66 -4.44 4.62
C ILE A 7 1.09 -4.53 3.20
N LEU A 8 0.10 -3.69 2.91
CA LEU A 8 -0.57 -3.64 1.61
C LEU A 8 0.12 -2.63 0.70
N VAL A 9 0.59 -3.11 -0.45
CA VAL A 9 1.19 -2.30 -1.51
C VAL A 9 0.39 -2.44 -2.81
N GLY A 10 0.58 -1.53 -3.73
CA GLY A 10 -0.07 -1.56 -5.04
C GLY A 10 -0.42 -0.17 -5.56
N PHE A 11 -0.85 -0.13 -6.80
CA PHE A 11 -1.16 1.10 -7.51
C PHE A 11 -2.37 1.84 -6.90
N MET A 12 -2.56 3.09 -7.29
CA MET A 12 -3.78 3.83 -6.92
C MET A 12 -5.02 3.08 -7.42
N GLY A 13 -6.11 3.12 -6.67
CA GLY A 13 -7.33 2.36 -6.98
C GLY A 13 -7.28 0.86 -6.66
N ALA A 14 -6.14 0.31 -6.20
CA ALA A 14 -6.05 -1.10 -5.79
C ALA A 14 -6.86 -1.43 -4.52
N GLY A 15 -7.39 -0.42 -3.83
CA GLY A 15 -8.26 -0.63 -2.67
C GLY A 15 -7.51 -0.82 -1.34
N LYS A 16 -6.24 -0.46 -1.26
CA LYS A 16 -5.40 -0.65 -0.07
C LYS A 16 -6.06 -0.16 1.23
N SER A 17 -6.59 1.05 1.23
CA SER A 17 -7.27 1.63 2.41
C SER A 17 -8.55 0.87 2.78
N SER A 18 -9.42 0.60 1.80
CA SER A 18 -10.69 -0.10 2.05
C SER A 18 -10.46 -1.55 2.49
N VAL A 19 -9.58 -2.27 1.78
CA VAL A 19 -9.19 -3.64 2.09
C VAL A 19 -8.46 -3.69 3.43
N GLY A 20 -7.55 -2.74 3.67
CA GLY A 20 -6.76 -2.67 4.90
C GLY A 20 -7.62 -2.48 6.14
N ARG A 21 -8.56 -1.55 6.12
CA ARG A 21 -9.50 -1.32 7.25
C ARG A 21 -10.36 -2.56 7.54
N LEU A 22 -10.83 -3.22 6.48
CA LEU A 22 -11.66 -4.42 6.64
C LEU A 22 -10.82 -5.62 7.10
N LEU A 23 -9.62 -5.79 6.57
CA LEU A 23 -8.67 -6.82 6.98
C LEU A 23 -8.26 -6.66 8.44
N ALA A 24 -7.95 -5.43 8.87
CA ALA A 24 -7.60 -5.13 10.26
C ALA A 24 -8.73 -5.53 11.22
N ARG A 25 -9.98 -5.17 10.90
CA ARG A 25 -11.15 -5.59 11.68
C ARG A 25 -11.28 -7.11 11.77
N ARG A 26 -11.09 -7.83 10.65
CA ARG A 26 -11.17 -9.31 10.61
C ARG A 26 -10.08 -9.98 11.41
N LEU A 27 -8.90 -9.35 11.53
CA LEU A 27 -7.75 -9.86 12.28
C LEU A 27 -7.73 -9.37 13.74
N GLY A 28 -8.62 -8.47 14.17
CA GLY A 28 -8.56 -7.81 15.48
C GLY A 28 -7.29 -6.96 15.66
N ARG A 29 -6.84 -6.30 14.60
CA ARG A 29 -5.59 -5.51 14.54
C ARG A 29 -5.87 -4.03 14.29
N CYS A 30 -4.91 -3.17 14.66
CA CYS A 30 -4.93 -1.77 14.27
C CYS A 30 -4.69 -1.61 12.77
N PHE A 31 -5.33 -0.60 12.18
CA PHE A 31 -5.10 -0.19 10.80
C PHE A 31 -4.28 1.10 10.77
N VAL A 32 -3.25 1.14 9.94
CA VAL A 32 -2.37 2.31 9.75
C VAL A 32 -2.28 2.64 8.27
N GLU A 33 -2.41 3.90 7.94
CA GLU A 33 -2.12 4.44 6.60
C GLU A 33 -0.86 5.30 6.67
N THR A 34 0.14 5.04 5.81
CA THR A 34 1.40 5.82 5.85
C THR A 34 1.16 7.28 5.52
N ASP A 35 0.19 7.57 4.65
CA ASP A 35 -0.19 8.93 4.29
C ASP A 35 -0.80 9.67 5.50
N ASP A 36 -1.57 8.97 6.37
CA ASP A 36 -2.11 9.54 7.62
C ASP A 36 -1.00 9.84 8.64
N LEU A 37 0.02 8.98 8.73
CA LEU A 37 1.19 9.24 9.60
C LEU A 37 1.93 10.51 9.17
N ILE A 38 2.09 10.71 7.86
CA ILE A 38 2.74 11.90 7.31
C ILE A 38 1.91 13.16 7.62
N THR A 39 0.60 13.11 7.36
CA THR A 39 -0.28 14.27 7.60
C THR A 39 -0.40 14.60 9.07
N ALA A 40 -0.46 13.61 9.95
CA ALA A 40 -0.50 13.84 11.40
C ALA A 40 0.79 14.47 11.92
N ARG A 41 1.94 14.07 11.38
CA ARG A 41 3.26 14.61 11.78
C ARG A 41 3.48 16.04 11.30
N GLU A 42 3.14 16.34 10.05
CA GLU A 42 3.35 17.67 9.46
C GLU A 42 2.22 18.66 9.78
N GLY A 43 1.08 18.18 10.30
CA GLY A 43 -0.10 19.01 10.53
C GLY A 43 -0.70 19.60 9.24
N ARG A 44 -0.39 19.03 8.07
CA ARG A 44 -0.75 19.53 6.74
C ARG A 44 -1.16 18.39 5.82
N ALA A 45 -2.04 18.69 4.87
CA ALA A 45 -2.42 17.75 3.84
C ALA A 45 -1.26 17.50 2.84
N ILE A 46 -1.18 16.29 2.29
CA ILE A 46 -0.12 15.90 1.33
C ILE A 46 0.01 16.88 0.16
N PRO A 47 -1.07 17.36 -0.51
CA PRO A 47 -0.95 18.35 -1.57
C PRO A 47 -0.29 19.66 -1.12
N GLU A 48 -0.53 20.06 0.12
CA GLU A 48 0.09 21.25 0.70
C GLU A 48 1.59 21.04 0.95
N ILE A 49 1.98 19.86 1.45
CA ILE A 49 3.39 19.49 1.64
C ILE A 49 4.14 19.59 0.30
N PHE A 50 3.55 19.02 -0.78
CA PHE A 50 4.14 19.12 -2.12
C PHE A 50 4.30 20.56 -2.59
N ARG A 51 3.28 21.40 -2.38
CA ARG A 51 3.29 22.80 -2.81
C ARG A 51 4.30 23.64 -2.04
N THR A 52 4.47 23.39 -0.72
CA THR A 52 5.30 24.23 0.17
C THR A 52 6.73 23.74 0.31
N HIS A 53 6.95 22.42 0.27
CA HIS A 53 8.25 21.80 0.55
C HIS A 53 8.78 20.91 -0.58
N GLY A 54 7.98 20.68 -1.62
CA GLY A 54 8.36 19.90 -2.78
C GLY A 54 8.40 18.38 -2.56
N GLU A 55 8.77 17.67 -3.63
CA GLU A 55 8.81 16.21 -3.61
C GLU A 55 9.87 15.65 -2.65
N THR A 56 11.04 16.27 -2.57
CA THR A 56 12.16 15.79 -1.74
C THR A 56 11.72 15.65 -0.28
N ARG A 57 11.12 16.70 0.29
CA ARG A 57 10.63 16.64 1.68
C ARG A 57 9.55 15.58 1.87
N PHE A 58 8.63 15.44 0.92
CA PHE A 58 7.63 14.38 1.00
C PHE A 58 8.27 12.98 1.05
N ARG A 59 9.36 12.75 0.29
CA ARG A 59 10.07 11.47 0.30
C ARG A 59 10.82 11.20 1.61
N GLU A 60 11.33 12.23 2.25
CA GLU A 60 11.88 12.12 3.61
C GLU A 60 10.79 11.70 4.59
N LEU A 61 9.63 12.33 4.53
CA LEU A 61 8.48 11.99 5.39
C LEU A 61 7.97 10.56 5.16
N GLU A 62 7.96 10.08 3.91
CA GLU A 62 7.68 8.67 3.64
C GLU A 62 8.72 7.75 4.30
N ALA A 63 10.00 8.15 4.30
CA ALA A 63 11.05 7.38 4.98
C ALA A 63 10.84 7.34 6.48
N GLU A 64 10.56 8.48 7.08
CA GLU A 64 10.30 8.62 8.52
C GLU A 64 9.03 7.84 8.94
N ALA A 65 7.97 7.87 8.12
CA ALA A 65 6.76 7.07 8.37
C ALA A 65 7.04 5.57 8.36
N VAL A 66 7.90 5.09 7.45
CA VAL A 66 8.32 3.67 7.43
C VAL A 66 9.18 3.33 8.64
N GLU A 67 10.06 4.23 9.07
CA GLU A 67 10.89 4.00 10.25
C GLU A 67 10.03 3.90 11.52
N ALA A 68 9.00 4.74 11.65
CA ALA A 68 8.06 4.67 12.77
C ALA A 68 7.30 3.33 12.84
N LEU A 69 7.18 2.59 11.74
CA LEU A 69 6.59 1.25 11.75
C LEU A 69 7.48 0.18 12.40
N ARG A 70 8.77 0.43 12.61
CA ARG A 70 9.69 -0.53 13.26
C ARG A 70 9.31 -0.81 14.71
N GLU A 71 8.74 0.17 15.38
CA GLU A 71 8.30 0.05 16.78
C GLU A 71 6.94 -0.64 16.91
N LYS A 72 6.24 -0.82 15.78
CA LYS A 72 4.90 -1.36 15.69
C LYS A 72 4.91 -2.83 15.26
N SER A 73 3.97 -3.60 15.78
CA SER A 73 3.83 -5.01 15.41
C SER A 73 2.37 -5.44 15.44
N GLY A 74 2.01 -6.40 14.58
CA GLY A 74 0.66 -6.92 14.49
C GLY A 74 -0.34 -5.96 13.84
N GLU A 75 0.12 -4.97 13.11
CA GLU A 75 -0.73 -3.99 12.43
C GLU A 75 -1.03 -4.40 10.98
N VAL A 76 -2.11 -3.85 10.43
CA VAL A 76 -2.37 -3.83 8.99
C VAL A 76 -2.03 -2.43 8.47
N VAL A 77 -1.06 -2.37 7.58
CA VAL A 77 -0.52 -1.10 7.06
C VAL A 77 -0.89 -0.95 5.59
N ALA A 78 -1.46 0.18 5.19
CA ALA A 78 -1.62 0.57 3.79
C ALA A 78 -0.59 1.64 3.42
N THR A 79 0.19 1.39 2.36
CA THR A 79 1.20 2.35 1.91
C THR A 79 0.65 3.31 0.86
N GLY A 80 1.22 4.52 0.79
CA GLY A 80 1.12 5.34 -0.41
C GLY A 80 1.60 4.58 -1.65
N GLY A 81 0.96 4.76 -2.81
CA GLY A 81 1.27 3.96 -4.01
C GLY A 81 2.72 4.13 -4.51
N GLY A 82 3.35 5.26 -4.28
CA GLY A 82 4.73 5.52 -4.67
C GLY A 82 5.78 5.07 -3.65
N LEU A 83 5.38 4.86 -2.41
CA LEU A 83 6.29 4.57 -1.32
C LEU A 83 7.16 3.32 -1.55
N PRO A 84 6.63 2.16 -2.00
CA PRO A 84 7.43 0.96 -2.26
C PRO A 84 8.38 1.10 -3.45
N CYS A 85 8.13 2.09 -4.33
CA CYS A 85 8.82 2.25 -5.62
C CYS A 85 10.10 3.10 -5.52
N ARG A 86 10.77 3.04 -4.39
CA ARG A 86 12.08 3.65 -4.15
C ARG A 86 13.09 2.58 -3.84
N GLU A 87 14.35 2.82 -4.21
CA GLU A 87 15.44 1.90 -3.95
C GLU A 87 15.51 1.53 -2.45
N GLY A 88 15.70 0.25 -2.15
CA GLY A 88 15.77 -0.28 -0.80
C GLY A 88 14.44 -0.30 -0.03
N ARG A 89 13.41 0.43 -0.46
CA ARG A 89 12.17 0.61 0.31
C ARG A 89 11.36 -0.69 0.45
N MET A 90 11.25 -1.45 -0.64
CA MET A 90 10.54 -2.73 -0.59
C MET A 90 11.23 -3.71 0.35
N GLN A 91 12.55 -3.74 0.38
CA GLN A 91 13.34 -4.58 1.30
C GLN A 91 13.06 -4.18 2.76
N THR A 92 13.02 -2.88 3.05
CA THR A 92 12.65 -2.37 4.38
C THR A 92 11.23 -2.82 4.77
N LEU A 93 10.24 -2.67 3.89
CA LEU A 93 8.87 -3.11 4.15
C LEU A 93 8.80 -4.63 4.40
N ARG A 94 9.54 -5.42 3.63
CA ARG A 94 9.61 -6.88 3.80
C ARG A 94 10.23 -7.30 5.14
N ALA A 95 11.16 -6.52 5.66
CA ALA A 95 11.73 -6.75 6.99
C ALA A 95 10.76 -6.40 8.13
N LEU A 96 9.77 -5.53 7.87
CA LEU A 96 8.77 -5.10 8.86
C LEU A 96 7.55 -6.02 8.95
N GLY A 97 7.33 -6.90 7.97
CA GLY A 97 6.19 -7.80 7.97
C GLY A 97 5.92 -8.48 6.63
N THR A 98 4.77 -9.12 6.51
CA THR A 98 4.34 -9.76 5.27
C THR A 98 3.76 -8.73 4.31
N VAL A 99 4.48 -8.47 3.21
CA VAL A 99 4.03 -7.52 2.17
C VAL A 99 3.12 -8.24 1.18
N VAL A 100 1.94 -7.68 0.94
CA VAL A 100 0.92 -8.19 0.01
C VAL A 100 0.69 -7.14 -1.08
N TRP A 101 0.96 -7.50 -2.32
CA TRP A 101 0.62 -6.69 -3.47
C TRP A 101 -0.83 -6.90 -3.89
N LEU A 102 -1.64 -5.86 -3.80
CA LEU A 102 -2.97 -5.80 -4.40
C LEU A 102 -2.82 -5.37 -5.86
N ARG A 103 -2.85 -6.35 -6.78
CA ARG A 103 -2.79 -6.11 -8.21
C ARG A 103 -4.19 -6.09 -8.82
N GLY A 104 -4.33 -5.59 -10.05
CA GLY A 104 -5.59 -5.63 -10.77
C GLY A 104 -5.41 -5.11 -12.19
N ASP A 105 -6.45 -5.25 -13.01
CA ASP A 105 -6.50 -4.64 -14.33
C ASP A 105 -6.32 -3.12 -14.24
N LEU A 106 -5.45 -2.55 -15.07
CA LEU A 106 -5.10 -1.14 -14.98
C LEU A 106 -6.32 -0.23 -15.24
N GLY A 107 -7.16 -0.59 -16.19
CA GLY A 107 -8.38 0.17 -16.50
C GLY A 107 -9.33 0.22 -15.30
N GLU A 108 -9.53 -0.92 -14.63
CA GLU A 108 -10.33 -0.96 -13.40
C GLU A 108 -9.70 -0.18 -12.26
N LEU A 109 -8.38 -0.29 -12.05
CA LEU A 109 -7.67 0.46 -11.02
C LEU A 109 -7.85 1.97 -11.21
N VAL A 110 -7.68 2.45 -12.44
CA VAL A 110 -7.87 3.86 -12.79
C VAL A 110 -9.32 4.29 -12.59
N ALA A 111 -10.28 3.48 -13.03
CA ALA A 111 -11.70 3.77 -12.87
C ALA A 111 -12.09 3.84 -11.38
N ARG A 112 -11.59 2.95 -10.55
CA ARG A 112 -11.79 2.98 -9.09
C ARG A 112 -11.14 4.21 -8.45
N ALA A 113 -9.92 4.54 -8.85
CA ALA A 113 -9.21 5.70 -8.37
C ALA A 113 -9.96 7.00 -8.70
N ARG A 114 -10.48 7.16 -9.90
CA ARG A 114 -11.30 8.31 -10.32
C ARG A 114 -12.60 8.43 -9.50
N ARG A 115 -13.33 7.33 -9.30
CA ARG A 115 -14.58 7.32 -8.51
C ARG A 115 -14.37 7.68 -7.03
N ALA A 116 -13.21 7.37 -6.47
CA ALA A 116 -12.89 7.70 -5.09
C ALA A 116 -12.49 9.17 -4.86
N GLY A 117 -12.79 10.08 -5.78
CA GLY A 117 -12.39 11.48 -5.70
C GLY A 117 -10.87 11.67 -5.84
N ALA A 118 -10.30 10.82 -6.64
CA ALA A 118 -8.89 10.63 -6.70
C ALA A 118 -8.12 11.89 -7.05
N ARG A 119 -7.31 12.12 -6.19
CA ARG A 119 -5.93 12.62 -6.22
C ARG A 119 -5.64 13.47 -7.46
N PRO A 120 -5.23 14.71 -7.24
CA PRO A 120 -4.78 15.62 -8.30
C PRO A 120 -3.86 14.97 -9.33
N MET A 121 -3.07 13.98 -8.91
CA MET A 121 -2.12 13.24 -9.74
C MET A 121 -2.72 12.44 -10.92
N LEU A 122 -4.03 12.11 -10.90
CA LEU A 122 -4.68 11.43 -12.04
C LEU A 122 -5.46 12.40 -12.94
N ALA A 123 -5.92 13.52 -12.38
CA ALA A 123 -6.75 14.47 -13.13
C ALA A 123 -5.96 15.15 -14.26
N GLU A 124 -4.66 15.31 -14.10
CA GLU A 124 -3.77 15.99 -15.04
C GLU A 124 -3.01 15.03 -15.98
N ARG A 125 -3.20 13.69 -15.84
CA ARG A 125 -2.46 12.70 -16.63
C ARG A 125 -3.31 12.09 -17.72
N THR A 126 -2.72 11.94 -18.90
CA THR A 126 -3.23 11.15 -20.00
C THR A 126 -3.21 9.64 -19.66
N ALA A 127 -3.99 8.85 -20.41
CA ALA A 127 -3.99 7.40 -20.23
C ALA A 127 -2.59 6.79 -20.44
N ALA A 128 -1.84 7.30 -21.44
CA ALA A 128 -0.47 6.84 -21.71
C ALA A 128 0.50 7.13 -20.56
N GLU A 129 0.40 8.30 -19.93
CA GLU A 129 1.22 8.66 -18.76
C GLU A 129 0.89 7.81 -17.53
N VAL A 130 -0.40 7.47 -17.34
CA VAL A 130 -0.83 6.57 -16.25
C VAL A 130 -0.29 5.17 -16.48
N GLU A 131 -0.36 4.66 -17.71
CA GLU A 131 0.19 3.35 -18.07
C GLU A 131 1.71 3.32 -17.90
N ALA A 132 2.43 4.33 -18.35
CA ALA A 132 3.86 4.45 -18.16
C ALA A 132 4.24 4.46 -16.67
N LEU A 133 3.48 5.20 -15.85
CA LEU A 133 3.67 5.24 -14.41
C LEU A 133 3.40 3.86 -13.76
N TYR A 134 2.36 3.15 -14.20
CA TYR A 134 2.08 1.79 -13.72
C TYR A 134 3.22 0.83 -14.07
N ARG A 135 3.65 0.81 -15.33
CA ARG A 135 4.76 -0.04 -15.81
C ARG A 135 6.07 0.24 -15.06
N ALA A 136 6.37 1.50 -14.77
CA ALA A 136 7.55 1.88 -13.99
C ALA A 136 7.49 1.40 -12.54
N ARG A 137 6.29 1.26 -11.95
CA ARG A 137 6.09 0.85 -10.56
C ARG A 137 5.90 -0.64 -10.35
N GLU A 138 5.37 -1.33 -11.35
CA GLU A 138 5.03 -2.76 -11.26
C GLU A 138 6.21 -3.65 -10.83
N PRO A 139 7.46 -3.48 -11.32
CA PRO A 139 8.60 -4.27 -10.88
C PRO A 139 8.84 -4.21 -9.36
N TYR A 140 8.61 -3.04 -8.75
CA TYR A 140 8.72 -2.90 -7.30
C TYR A 140 7.64 -3.67 -6.57
N TYR A 141 6.39 -3.60 -7.02
CA TYR A 141 5.29 -4.35 -6.40
C TYR A 141 5.47 -5.85 -6.52
N ARG A 142 6.02 -6.35 -7.64
CA ARG A 142 6.34 -7.77 -7.86
C ARG A 142 7.30 -8.35 -6.81
N ALA A 143 8.09 -7.53 -6.17
CA ALA A 143 9.00 -7.94 -5.09
C ALA A 143 8.29 -8.14 -3.73
N ALA A 144 6.97 -7.98 -3.64
CA ALA A 144 6.18 -8.32 -2.46
C ALA A 144 6.26 -9.82 -2.13
N HIS A 145 5.95 -10.20 -0.89
CA HIS A 145 5.91 -11.61 -0.49
C HIS A 145 4.75 -12.37 -1.14
N LEU A 146 3.60 -11.71 -1.27
CA LEU A 146 2.36 -12.27 -1.79
C LEU A 146 1.74 -11.33 -2.79
N SER A 147 0.97 -11.86 -3.76
CA SER A 147 0.16 -11.04 -4.64
C SER A 147 -1.29 -11.55 -4.67
N VAL A 148 -2.24 -10.62 -4.67
CA VAL A 148 -3.67 -10.89 -4.72
C VAL A 148 -4.29 -10.08 -5.84
N ASP A 149 -4.97 -10.77 -6.76
CA ASP A 149 -5.72 -10.14 -7.85
C ASP A 149 -7.05 -9.59 -7.33
N THR A 150 -7.31 -8.31 -7.58
CA THR A 150 -8.50 -7.59 -7.16
C THR A 150 -9.47 -7.31 -8.30
N THR A 151 -9.15 -7.75 -9.53
CA THR A 151 -9.95 -7.52 -10.74
C THR A 151 -11.37 -8.07 -10.56
N GLY A 152 -12.39 -7.27 -10.81
CA GLY A 152 -13.80 -7.63 -10.70
C GLY A 152 -14.29 -7.91 -9.27
N LEU A 153 -13.48 -7.63 -8.23
CA LEU A 153 -13.81 -7.99 -6.86
C LEU A 153 -14.13 -6.78 -5.97
N GLY A 154 -15.14 -6.97 -5.11
CA GLY A 154 -15.38 -6.06 -3.99
C GLY A 154 -14.42 -6.31 -2.82
N PRO A 155 -14.31 -5.33 -1.88
CA PRO A 155 -13.35 -5.39 -0.78
C PRO A 155 -13.44 -6.66 0.08
N ASP A 156 -14.63 -7.17 0.39
CA ASP A 156 -14.81 -8.38 1.19
C ASP A 156 -14.19 -9.63 0.54
N LYS A 157 -14.38 -9.78 -0.79
CA LYS A 157 -13.79 -10.89 -1.54
C LYS A 157 -12.27 -10.77 -1.61
N VAL A 158 -11.75 -9.54 -1.74
CA VAL A 158 -10.30 -9.29 -1.71
C VAL A 158 -9.74 -9.65 -0.34
N VAL A 159 -10.38 -9.25 0.76
CA VAL A 159 -9.97 -9.62 2.13
C VAL A 159 -9.95 -11.12 2.32
N ALA A 160 -10.97 -11.84 1.84
CA ALA A 160 -11.00 -13.30 1.91
C ALA A 160 -9.78 -13.94 1.19
N ARG A 161 -9.42 -13.42 -0.01
CA ARG A 161 -8.23 -13.88 -0.75
C ARG A 161 -6.92 -13.54 0.00
N VAL A 162 -6.81 -12.35 0.58
CA VAL A 162 -5.64 -11.95 1.38
C VAL A 162 -5.49 -12.89 2.57
N LEU A 163 -6.58 -13.17 3.31
CA LEU A 163 -6.55 -14.08 4.45
C LEU A 163 -6.16 -15.51 4.06
N ALA A 164 -6.63 -16.01 2.93
CA ALA A 164 -6.21 -17.31 2.40
C ALA A 164 -4.71 -17.33 2.08
N ALA A 165 -4.20 -16.34 1.33
CA ALA A 165 -2.80 -16.24 0.98
C ALA A 165 -1.87 -16.12 2.22
N LEU A 166 -2.31 -15.38 3.26
CA LEU A 166 -1.57 -15.28 4.52
C LEU A 166 -1.50 -16.62 5.25
N ARG A 167 -2.60 -17.39 5.30
CA ARG A 167 -2.62 -18.72 5.92
C ARG A 167 -1.70 -19.69 5.20
N ASP A 168 -1.75 -19.73 3.87
CA ASP A 168 -0.92 -20.62 3.05
C ASP A 168 0.58 -20.30 3.24
N ALA A 169 0.93 -19.02 3.28
CA ALA A 169 2.30 -18.57 3.54
C ALA A 169 2.78 -18.95 4.95
N HIS A 170 1.91 -18.88 5.97
CA HIS A 170 2.23 -19.30 7.33
C HIS A 170 2.43 -20.81 7.41
N ALA A 171 1.56 -21.61 6.80
CA ALA A 171 1.69 -23.05 6.75
C ALA A 171 3.00 -23.47 6.08
N ALA A 172 3.36 -22.83 4.94
CA ALA A 172 4.61 -23.10 4.24
C ALA A 172 5.87 -22.75 5.04
N ARG A 173 5.81 -21.75 5.93
CA ARG A 173 6.92 -21.38 6.85
C ARG A 173 7.06 -22.35 8.02
N ALA A 174 5.96 -22.90 8.52
CA ALA A 174 5.95 -23.85 9.63
C ALA A 174 6.52 -25.25 9.26
N LEU A 175 6.58 -25.56 7.96
CA LEU A 175 7.09 -26.81 7.42
C LEU A 175 8.59 -26.77 7.07
N ARG A 176 9.27 -25.63 7.28
CA ARG A 176 10.72 -25.45 7.04
C ARG A 176 11.49 -25.37 8.34
#